data_245d0d9cc8f34349b6516fe55c6be5d2
#
_entry.id   245d0d9cc8f34349b6516fe55c6be5d2
#
_cell.length_a   1.000
_cell.length_b   1.000
_cell.length_c   1.000
_cell.angle_alpha   90.00
_cell.angle_beta   90.00
_cell.angle_gamma   90.00
#
_symmetry.space_group_name_H-M   'P 1'
#
loop_
_entity.id
_entity.type
_entity.pdbx_description
1 polymer ?
#
loop_
_entity_poly.entity_id
_entity_poly.type
_entity_poly.pdbx_seq_one_letter_code
_entity_poly.pdbx_strand_id
1 'polypeptide(L)'
;MTAARLDPNPQTPDGTRYEVRPLRSDDYPRLQRLEAEIWGDDPAGQLCPFYLRLCTELFADWCFIALDAGRPVGYALNFVNGKVAYCATLAVHPDYQKTRVNYLLIRAMVARLVVADLDECRFLVEPGNHDARSVHAALGARVVRQVEDFYRPGDTRLWSVIDRADLERMRAKYTRLRLVS
;
A
#
# COMPACT_ATOMS: atom_id res chain seq x y z
N MET A 1 14.84 -40.28 10.38
CA MET A 1 14.40 -38.88 10.56
C MET A 1 13.77 -38.43 9.25
N THR A 2 12.44 -38.40 9.21
CA THR A 2 11.69 -38.08 8.00
C THR A 2 11.63 -36.54 7.89
N ALA A 3 12.24 -36.02 6.81
CA ALA A 3 12.14 -34.58 6.51
C ALA A 3 10.66 -34.23 6.29
N ALA A 4 10.14 -33.34 7.10
CA ALA A 4 8.80 -32.78 6.89
C ALA A 4 8.78 -32.10 5.51
N ARG A 5 7.95 -32.59 4.61
CA ARG A 5 7.64 -31.89 3.36
C ARG A 5 6.97 -30.59 3.75
N LEU A 6 7.65 -29.48 3.50
CA LEU A 6 7.03 -28.14 3.55
C LEU A 6 5.86 -28.14 2.55
N ASP A 7 4.69 -27.79 3.03
CA ASP A 7 3.51 -27.57 2.17
C ASP A 7 3.88 -26.50 1.11
N PRO A 8 3.83 -26.81 -0.18
CA PRO A 8 4.21 -25.87 -1.23
C PRO A 8 3.26 -24.67 -1.34
N ASN A 9 2.20 -24.62 -0.57
CA ASN A 9 1.21 -23.53 -0.60
C ASN A 9 0.66 -23.22 0.81
N PRO A 10 1.45 -22.59 1.73
CA PRO A 10 0.97 -22.24 3.04
C PRO A 10 -0.20 -21.24 2.90
N GLN A 11 -1.40 -21.66 3.30
CA GLN A 11 -2.57 -20.79 3.37
C GLN A 11 -2.44 -19.91 4.62
N THR A 12 -2.75 -18.62 4.48
CA THR A 12 -2.90 -17.73 5.63
C THR A 12 -4.16 -18.09 6.42
N PRO A 13 -4.31 -17.64 7.69
CA PRO A 13 -5.47 -17.93 8.53
C PRO A 13 -6.84 -17.61 7.91
N ASP A 14 -6.89 -16.74 6.89
CA ASP A 14 -8.10 -16.40 6.14
C ASP A 14 -8.28 -17.24 4.86
N GLY A 15 -7.50 -18.30 4.68
CA GLY A 15 -7.57 -19.21 3.53
C GLY A 15 -6.99 -18.63 2.24
N THR A 16 -6.26 -17.51 2.29
CA THR A 16 -5.62 -16.93 1.11
C THR A 16 -4.22 -17.51 0.92
N ARG A 17 -3.78 -17.59 -0.32
CA ARG A 17 -2.41 -17.95 -0.71
C ARG A 17 -1.40 -16.89 -0.26
N TYR A 18 -1.82 -15.63 -0.17
CA TYR A 18 -0.94 -14.48 0.04
C TYR A 18 -0.97 -14.02 1.49
N GLU A 19 0.21 -13.83 2.07
CA GLU A 19 0.38 -13.15 3.36
C GLU A 19 0.53 -11.64 3.11
N VAL A 20 -0.21 -10.80 3.85
CA VAL A 20 0.01 -9.35 3.88
C VAL A 20 0.25 -8.93 5.32
N ARG A 21 1.36 -8.25 5.58
CA ARG A 21 1.75 -7.80 6.91
C ARG A 21 2.46 -6.44 6.87
N PRO A 22 2.57 -5.73 8.00
CA PRO A 22 3.44 -4.58 8.11
C PRO A 22 4.89 -4.92 7.74
N LEU A 23 5.62 -3.92 7.23
CA LEU A 23 7.05 -4.03 6.97
C LEU A 23 7.83 -4.22 8.28
N ARG A 24 9.03 -4.74 8.15
CA ARG A 24 10.04 -4.87 9.21
C ARG A 24 11.37 -4.32 8.69
N SER A 25 12.30 -3.98 9.58
CA SER A 25 13.61 -3.49 9.18
C SER A 25 14.40 -4.48 8.32
N ASP A 26 14.22 -5.78 8.56
CA ASP A 26 14.85 -6.86 7.78
C ASP A 26 14.22 -7.08 6.39
N ASP A 27 13.09 -6.44 6.07
CA ASP A 27 12.49 -6.49 4.75
C ASP A 27 13.16 -5.58 3.71
N TYR A 28 14.04 -4.66 4.14
CA TYR A 28 14.68 -3.72 3.21
C TYR A 28 15.32 -4.39 1.98
N PRO A 29 16.14 -5.45 2.11
CA PRO A 29 16.74 -6.09 0.94
C PRO A 29 15.71 -6.76 0.04
N ARG A 30 14.58 -7.20 0.60
CA ARG A 30 13.46 -7.80 -0.16
C ARG A 30 12.71 -6.73 -0.95
N LEU A 31 12.45 -5.58 -0.31
CA LEU A 31 11.75 -4.46 -0.92
C LEU A 31 12.58 -3.87 -2.06
N GLN A 32 13.89 -3.72 -1.87
CA GLN A 32 14.80 -3.23 -2.90
C GLN A 32 14.83 -4.16 -4.13
N ARG A 33 14.84 -5.48 -3.93
CA ARG A 33 14.77 -6.45 -5.05
C ARG A 33 13.43 -6.37 -5.77
N LEU A 34 12.33 -6.28 -5.03
CA LEU A 34 10.99 -6.15 -5.61
C LEU A 34 10.86 -4.87 -6.45
N GLU A 35 11.44 -3.76 -5.99
CA GLU A 35 11.52 -2.51 -6.77
C GLU A 35 12.21 -2.73 -8.12
N ALA A 36 13.37 -3.39 -8.12
CA ALA A 36 14.08 -3.71 -9.35
C ALA A 36 13.30 -4.68 -10.26
N GLU A 37 12.56 -5.63 -9.69
CA GLU A 37 11.70 -6.55 -10.46
C GLU A 37 10.49 -5.82 -11.09
N ILE A 38 9.92 -4.83 -10.42
CA ILE A 38 8.75 -4.07 -10.91
C ILE A 38 9.15 -3.03 -11.96
N TRP A 39 10.22 -2.28 -11.71
CA TRP A 39 10.57 -1.09 -12.50
C TRP A 39 11.76 -1.33 -13.44
N GLY A 40 12.45 -2.48 -13.32
CA GLY A 40 13.62 -2.81 -14.14
C GLY A 40 14.77 -1.81 -13.92
N ASP A 41 15.46 -1.49 -15.01
CA ASP A 41 16.58 -0.54 -15.02
C ASP A 41 16.12 0.92 -15.18
N ASP A 42 14.82 1.23 -15.01
CA ASP A 42 14.34 2.60 -15.08
C ASP A 42 14.57 3.34 -13.74
N PRO A 43 15.62 4.18 -13.64
CA PRO A 43 15.92 4.90 -12.40
C PRO A 43 14.83 5.91 -12.01
N ALA A 44 13.99 6.32 -12.96
CA ALA A 44 12.90 7.26 -12.71
C ALA A 44 11.66 6.57 -12.09
N GLY A 45 11.53 5.25 -12.31
CA GLY A 45 10.45 4.45 -11.75
C GLY A 45 10.76 3.92 -10.36
N GLN A 46 12.03 3.63 -10.05
CA GLN A 46 12.43 3.06 -8.77
C GLN A 46 12.46 4.10 -7.64
N LEU A 47 12.01 3.66 -6.47
CA LEU A 47 12.15 4.44 -5.25
C LEU A 47 13.61 4.44 -4.77
N CYS A 48 14.10 5.60 -4.34
CA CYS A 48 15.48 5.69 -3.88
C CYS A 48 15.71 4.86 -2.59
N PRO A 49 16.93 4.33 -2.38
CA PRO A 49 17.26 3.50 -1.21
C PRO A 49 16.94 4.15 0.14
N PHE A 50 17.15 5.46 0.26
CA PHE A 50 16.83 6.21 1.48
C PHE A 50 15.32 6.18 1.79
N TYR A 51 14.47 6.37 0.78
CA TYR A 51 13.01 6.29 0.92
C TYR A 51 12.56 4.91 1.41
N LEU A 52 13.12 3.84 0.83
CA LEU A 52 12.82 2.47 1.25
C LEU A 52 13.27 2.20 2.70
N ARG A 53 14.42 2.77 3.13
CA ARG A 53 14.86 2.69 4.52
C ARG A 53 13.92 3.41 5.47
N LEU A 54 13.44 4.60 5.13
CA LEU A 54 12.43 5.29 5.95
C LEU A 54 11.18 4.42 6.14
N CYS A 55 10.72 3.75 5.08
CA CYS A 55 9.55 2.87 5.14
C CYS A 55 9.76 1.67 6.07
N THR A 56 10.97 1.07 6.08
CA THR A 56 11.26 -0.12 6.88
C THR A 56 11.68 0.18 8.32
N GLU A 57 12.23 1.38 8.60
CA GLU A 57 12.75 1.71 9.93
C GLU A 57 11.79 2.64 10.73
N LEU A 58 11.24 3.67 10.10
CA LEU A 58 10.47 4.70 10.81
C LEU A 58 8.96 4.60 10.59
N PHE A 59 8.53 4.09 9.43
CA PHE A 59 7.12 4.02 9.05
C PHE A 59 6.63 2.57 8.85
N ALA A 60 7.35 1.59 9.37
CA ALA A 60 7.08 0.17 9.17
C ALA A 60 5.63 -0.22 9.51
N ASP A 61 5.06 0.33 10.59
CA ASP A 61 3.68 0.09 11.02
C ASP A 61 2.61 0.62 10.06
N TRP A 62 3.00 1.47 9.11
CA TRP A 62 2.13 2.08 8.11
C TRP A 62 2.38 1.56 6.71
N CYS A 63 3.45 0.82 6.53
CA CYS A 63 3.87 0.25 5.26
C CYS A 63 3.64 -1.26 5.26
N PHE A 64 3.15 -1.81 4.15
CA PHE A 64 2.77 -3.22 4.06
C PHE A 64 3.51 -3.91 2.92
N ILE A 65 3.80 -5.18 3.11
CA ILE A 65 4.35 -6.07 2.09
C ILE A 65 3.40 -7.26 1.89
N ALA A 66 3.21 -7.65 0.63
CA ALA A 66 2.52 -8.87 0.26
C ALA A 66 3.53 -9.94 -0.14
N LEU A 67 3.35 -11.15 0.37
CA LEU A 67 4.23 -12.29 0.16
C LEU A 67 3.44 -13.45 -0.45
N ASP A 68 4.03 -14.13 -1.43
CA ASP A 68 3.60 -15.44 -1.95
C ASP A 68 4.65 -16.48 -1.56
N ALA A 69 4.32 -17.38 -0.63
CA ALA A 69 5.26 -18.36 -0.09
C ALA A 69 6.60 -17.74 0.38
N GLY A 70 6.53 -16.55 1.01
CA GLY A 70 7.70 -15.81 1.50
C GLY A 70 8.42 -14.94 0.46
N ARG A 71 8.05 -15.01 -0.83
CA ARG A 71 8.55 -14.13 -1.89
C ARG A 71 7.74 -12.82 -1.87
N PRO A 72 8.37 -11.64 -1.83
CA PRO A 72 7.68 -10.38 -1.97
C PRO A 72 7.09 -10.22 -3.38
N VAL A 73 5.81 -9.83 -3.44
CA VAL A 73 5.05 -9.69 -4.70
C VAL A 73 4.31 -8.37 -4.83
N GLY A 74 4.34 -7.54 -3.79
CA GLY A 74 3.75 -6.20 -3.79
C GLY A 74 3.96 -5.50 -2.47
N TYR A 75 3.73 -4.19 -2.46
CA TYR A 75 3.84 -3.35 -1.27
C TYR A 75 2.87 -2.17 -1.31
N ALA A 76 2.56 -1.61 -0.14
CA ALA A 76 1.89 -0.33 0.02
C ALA A 76 2.67 0.51 1.03
N LEU A 77 3.11 1.70 0.63
CA LEU A 77 3.94 2.58 1.44
C LEU A 77 3.14 3.83 1.82
N ASN A 78 3.01 4.06 3.12
CA ASN A 78 2.24 5.14 3.67
C ASN A 78 3.03 5.86 4.76
N PHE A 79 2.73 7.14 4.93
CA PHE A 79 3.35 7.98 5.95
C PHE A 79 2.27 8.63 6.79
N VAL A 80 2.56 8.84 8.07
CA VAL A 80 1.66 9.56 8.97
C VAL A 80 2.46 10.65 9.67
N ASN A 81 1.94 11.86 9.61
CA ASN A 81 2.45 13.00 10.36
C ASN A 81 1.31 13.60 11.17
N GLY A 82 1.37 13.46 12.49
CA GLY A 82 0.28 13.82 13.38
C GLY A 82 -1.00 13.06 13.03
N LYS A 83 -2.04 13.78 12.60
CA LYS A 83 -3.35 13.21 12.23
C LYS A 83 -3.60 13.13 10.73
N VAL A 84 -2.56 13.27 9.93
CA VAL A 84 -2.64 13.21 8.46
C VAL A 84 -1.89 12.00 7.97
N ALA A 85 -2.59 11.10 7.27
CA ALA A 85 -1.97 10.00 6.52
C ALA A 85 -1.72 10.42 5.08
N TYR A 86 -0.63 9.94 4.51
CA TYR A 86 -0.28 10.08 3.11
C TYR A 86 -0.04 8.71 2.50
N CYS A 87 -0.96 8.26 1.67
CA CYS A 87 -0.84 7.01 0.92
C CYS A 87 -0.01 7.29 -0.34
N ALA A 88 1.28 6.99 -0.26
CA ALA A 88 2.25 7.46 -1.23
C ALA A 88 2.40 6.53 -2.43
N THR A 89 2.56 5.23 -2.18
CA THR A 89 2.87 4.27 -3.25
C THR A 89 2.21 2.93 -2.97
N LEU A 90 1.60 2.35 -4.00
CA LEU A 90 1.15 0.97 -4.02
C LEU A 90 1.62 0.37 -5.33
N ALA A 91 2.40 -0.71 -5.25
CA ALA A 91 2.89 -1.43 -6.42
C ALA A 91 2.77 -2.93 -6.24
N VAL A 92 2.50 -3.62 -7.35
CA VAL A 92 2.37 -5.08 -7.42
C VAL A 92 3.18 -5.57 -8.60
N HIS A 93 3.98 -6.61 -8.37
CA HIS A 93 4.78 -7.26 -9.40
C HIS A 93 3.91 -7.61 -10.62
N PRO A 94 4.36 -7.39 -11.87
CA PRO A 94 3.56 -7.60 -13.09
C PRO A 94 2.82 -8.93 -13.15
N ASP A 95 3.47 -10.03 -12.76
CA ASP A 95 2.87 -11.37 -12.78
C ASP A 95 1.70 -11.53 -11.79
N TYR A 96 1.57 -10.61 -10.82
CA TYR A 96 0.57 -10.65 -9.75
C TYR A 96 -0.51 -9.56 -9.85
N GLN A 97 -0.43 -8.64 -10.83
CA GLN A 97 -1.40 -7.53 -10.99
C GLN A 97 -2.84 -8.00 -11.19
N LYS A 98 -3.04 -9.17 -11.83
CA LYS A 98 -4.38 -9.76 -12.06
C LYS A 98 -4.84 -10.68 -10.93
N THR A 99 -4.14 -10.68 -9.80
CA THR A 99 -4.45 -11.50 -8.63
C THR A 99 -5.12 -10.67 -7.52
N ARG A 100 -5.39 -11.29 -6.37
CA ARG A 100 -5.96 -10.61 -5.20
C ARG A 100 -4.95 -9.77 -4.40
N VAL A 101 -3.67 -9.75 -4.77
CA VAL A 101 -2.59 -9.05 -4.03
C VAL A 101 -2.92 -7.58 -3.83
N ASN A 102 -3.33 -6.89 -4.90
CA ASN A 102 -3.70 -5.47 -4.83
C ASN A 102 -4.84 -5.22 -3.81
N TYR A 103 -5.90 -6.01 -3.89
CA TYR A 103 -7.02 -5.95 -2.95
C TYR A 103 -6.59 -6.18 -1.50
N LEU A 104 -5.73 -7.16 -1.25
CA LEU A 104 -5.26 -7.50 0.10
C LEU A 104 -4.39 -6.39 0.70
N LEU A 105 -3.51 -5.76 -0.11
CA LEU A 105 -2.73 -4.60 0.30
C LEU A 105 -3.62 -3.42 0.66
N ILE A 106 -4.60 -3.09 -0.19
CA ILE A 106 -5.58 -2.01 0.07
C ILE A 106 -6.37 -2.33 1.35
N ARG A 107 -6.84 -3.56 1.53
CA ARG A 107 -7.56 -3.98 2.73
C ARG A 107 -6.72 -3.80 4.00
N ALA A 108 -5.45 -4.21 3.99
CA ALA A 108 -4.54 -4.04 5.12
C ALA A 108 -4.30 -2.56 5.45
N MET A 109 -4.03 -1.75 4.42
CA MET A 109 -3.87 -0.30 4.54
C MET A 109 -5.13 0.34 5.15
N VAL A 110 -6.31 0.06 4.60
CA VAL A 110 -7.58 0.64 5.08
C VAL A 110 -7.88 0.19 6.52
N ALA A 111 -7.67 -1.08 6.86
CA ALA A 111 -7.83 -1.57 8.22
C ALA A 111 -6.97 -0.80 9.23
N ARG A 112 -5.75 -0.42 8.85
CA ARG A 112 -4.84 0.39 9.68
C ARG A 112 -5.29 1.85 9.77
N LEU A 113 -5.74 2.44 8.66
CA LEU A 113 -6.19 3.83 8.60
C LEU A 113 -7.46 4.07 9.44
N VAL A 114 -8.45 3.18 9.35
CA VAL A 114 -9.74 3.37 10.02
C VAL A 114 -9.70 3.21 11.54
N VAL A 115 -8.68 2.52 12.09
CA VAL A 115 -8.50 2.40 13.54
C VAL A 115 -7.66 3.53 14.13
N ALA A 116 -6.96 4.29 13.30
CA ALA A 116 -6.15 5.42 13.73
C ALA A 116 -7.01 6.68 13.94
N ASP A 117 -6.57 7.55 14.85
CA ASP A 117 -7.18 8.87 15.06
C ASP A 117 -6.63 9.88 14.04
N LEU A 118 -7.16 9.78 12.80
CA LEU A 118 -6.74 10.64 11.69
C LEU A 118 -7.82 11.68 11.38
N ASP A 119 -7.38 12.86 10.96
CA ASP A 119 -8.25 13.92 10.43
C ASP A 119 -8.46 13.75 8.93
N GLU A 120 -7.44 13.25 8.22
CA GLU A 120 -7.54 13.01 6.79
C GLU A 120 -6.52 11.98 6.29
N CYS A 121 -6.85 11.39 5.14
CA CYS A 121 -5.95 10.57 4.34
C CYS A 121 -5.80 11.17 2.95
N ARG A 122 -4.57 11.36 2.49
CA ARG A 122 -4.19 12.01 1.23
C ARG A 122 -3.65 11.02 0.22
N PHE A 123 -4.00 11.25 -1.04
CA PHE A 123 -3.50 10.51 -2.20
C PHE A 123 -3.04 11.49 -3.27
N LEU A 124 -1.98 11.14 -3.96
CA LEU A 124 -1.55 11.81 -5.19
C LEU A 124 -1.55 10.82 -6.34
N VAL A 125 -2.09 11.23 -7.47
CA VAL A 125 -2.18 10.39 -8.65
C VAL A 125 -2.08 11.22 -9.93
N GLU A 126 -1.49 10.66 -10.95
CA GLU A 126 -1.50 11.26 -12.29
C GLU A 126 -2.93 11.32 -12.85
N PRO A 127 -3.33 12.40 -13.56
CA PRO A 127 -4.65 12.50 -14.16
C PRO A 127 -5.01 11.32 -15.07
N GLY A 128 -4.03 10.78 -15.79
CA GLY A 128 -4.17 9.63 -16.70
C GLY A 128 -4.23 8.26 -16.02
N ASN A 129 -3.90 8.14 -14.73
CA ASN A 129 -3.95 6.87 -14.02
C ASN A 129 -5.38 6.56 -13.56
N HIS A 130 -6.20 6.06 -14.49
CA HIS A 130 -7.62 5.76 -14.26
C HIS A 130 -7.84 4.68 -13.21
N ASP A 131 -6.97 3.67 -13.14
CA ASP A 131 -7.09 2.55 -12.20
C ASP A 131 -6.92 3.04 -10.76
N ALA A 132 -5.85 3.77 -10.46
CA ALA A 132 -5.63 4.34 -9.14
C ALA A 132 -6.75 5.33 -8.75
N ARG A 133 -7.19 6.17 -9.69
CA ARG A 133 -8.32 7.11 -9.46
C ARG A 133 -9.61 6.37 -9.10
N SER A 134 -9.90 5.27 -9.79
CA SER A 134 -11.08 4.44 -9.50
C SER A 134 -11.00 3.83 -8.11
N VAL A 135 -9.83 3.34 -7.69
CA VAL A 135 -9.60 2.84 -6.33
C VAL A 135 -9.79 3.95 -5.30
N HIS A 136 -9.21 5.15 -5.50
CA HIS A 136 -9.36 6.28 -4.58
C HIS A 136 -10.84 6.68 -4.44
N ALA A 137 -11.58 6.77 -5.54
CA ALA A 137 -13.01 7.08 -5.53
C ALA A 137 -13.83 5.99 -4.80
N ALA A 138 -13.52 4.71 -5.01
CA ALA A 138 -14.17 3.59 -4.31
C ALA A 138 -13.91 3.60 -2.80
N LEU A 139 -12.78 4.14 -2.35
CA LEU A 139 -12.45 4.40 -0.95
C LEU A 139 -13.12 5.66 -0.40
N GLY A 140 -13.80 6.45 -1.23
CA GLY A 140 -14.47 7.69 -0.83
C GLY A 140 -13.58 8.94 -0.94
N ALA A 141 -12.38 8.82 -1.52
CA ALA A 141 -11.53 9.98 -1.73
C ALA A 141 -12.11 10.92 -2.80
N ARG A 142 -12.05 12.21 -2.51
CA ARG A 142 -12.49 13.28 -3.42
C ARG A 142 -11.30 14.06 -3.92
N VAL A 143 -11.23 14.33 -5.23
CA VAL A 143 -10.23 15.24 -5.79
C VAL A 143 -10.54 16.65 -5.28
N VAL A 144 -9.59 17.25 -4.58
CA VAL A 144 -9.71 18.58 -3.98
C VAL A 144 -8.93 19.64 -4.74
N ARG A 145 -7.89 19.25 -5.47
CA ARG A 145 -7.12 20.14 -6.34
C ARG A 145 -6.29 19.37 -7.36
N GLN A 146 -5.90 20.06 -8.41
CA GLN A 146 -4.85 19.68 -9.33
C GLN A 146 -3.60 20.52 -9.03
N VAL A 147 -2.42 19.92 -9.08
CA VAL A 147 -1.15 20.57 -8.82
C VAL A 147 -0.24 20.34 -10.02
N GLU A 148 0.16 21.42 -10.67
CA GLU A 148 1.12 21.40 -11.76
C GLU A 148 2.55 21.39 -11.20
N ASP A 149 3.47 20.85 -11.99
CA ASP A 149 4.91 20.82 -11.68
C ASP A 149 5.24 20.23 -10.29
N PHE A 150 4.52 19.19 -9.88
CA PHE A 150 4.58 18.68 -8.51
C PHE A 150 5.94 18.08 -8.15
N TYR A 151 6.48 17.20 -8.99
CA TYR A 151 7.81 16.59 -8.81
C TYR A 151 8.86 17.18 -9.75
N ARG A 152 8.43 17.67 -10.90
CA ARG A 152 9.27 18.23 -11.96
C ARG A 152 8.41 19.04 -12.93
N PRO A 153 9.00 19.92 -13.76
CA PRO A 153 8.27 20.62 -14.80
C PRO A 153 7.47 19.67 -15.70
N GLY A 154 6.18 19.97 -15.90
CA GLY A 154 5.23 19.17 -16.68
C GLY A 154 4.59 17.99 -15.91
N ASP A 155 4.96 17.75 -14.66
CA ASP A 155 4.33 16.72 -13.84
C ASP A 155 3.06 17.26 -13.16
N THR A 156 1.91 16.75 -13.58
CA THR A 156 0.61 17.14 -13.01
C THR A 156 0.10 16.05 -12.08
N ARG A 157 -0.36 16.43 -10.88
CA ARG A 157 -0.97 15.51 -9.91
C ARG A 157 -2.36 15.96 -9.49
N LEU A 158 -3.25 14.98 -9.36
CA LEU A 158 -4.53 15.15 -8.68
C LEU A 158 -4.34 14.85 -7.20
N TRP A 159 -4.71 15.80 -6.36
CA TRP A 159 -4.71 15.65 -4.92
C TRP A 159 -6.09 15.22 -4.46
N SER A 160 -6.19 14.03 -3.90
CA SER A 160 -7.44 13.47 -3.39
C SER A 160 -7.38 13.30 -1.88
N VAL A 161 -8.51 13.48 -1.20
CA VAL A 161 -8.60 13.42 0.26
C VAL A 161 -9.81 12.58 0.68
N ILE A 162 -9.62 11.73 1.68
CA ILE A 162 -10.67 11.17 2.54
C ILE A 162 -10.61 11.96 3.84
N ASP A 163 -11.66 12.66 4.20
CA ASP A 163 -11.73 13.45 5.43
C ASP A 163 -12.11 12.59 6.65
N ARG A 164 -12.06 13.19 7.86
CA ARG A 164 -12.41 12.53 9.11
C ARG A 164 -13.80 11.87 9.06
N ALA A 165 -14.80 12.55 8.54
CA ALA A 165 -16.16 12.03 8.49
C ALA A 165 -16.27 10.78 7.60
N ASP A 166 -15.54 10.76 6.48
CA ASP A 166 -15.44 9.60 5.60
C ASP A 166 -14.69 8.46 6.28
N LEU A 167 -13.58 8.75 6.98
CA LEU A 167 -12.83 7.74 7.75
C LEU A 167 -13.68 7.12 8.86
N GLU A 168 -14.50 7.89 9.56
CA GLU A 168 -15.43 7.40 10.58
C GLU A 168 -16.52 6.51 9.97
N ARG A 169 -17.08 6.87 8.81
CA ARG A 169 -18.02 6.02 8.06
C ARG A 169 -17.38 4.70 7.64
N MET A 170 -16.15 4.74 7.18
CA MET A 170 -15.38 3.54 6.83
C MET A 170 -15.13 2.68 8.08
N ARG A 171 -14.73 3.27 9.20
CA ARG A 171 -14.56 2.56 10.48
C ARG A 171 -15.83 1.82 10.87
N ALA A 172 -16.97 2.51 10.90
CA ALA A 172 -18.26 1.91 11.24
C ALA A 172 -18.61 0.71 10.32
N LYS A 173 -18.36 0.84 9.01
CA LYS A 173 -18.54 -0.24 8.03
C LYS A 173 -17.62 -1.43 8.32
N TYR A 174 -16.33 -1.20 8.55
CA TYR A 174 -15.33 -2.25 8.79
C TYR A 174 -15.57 -2.96 10.11
N THR A 175 -15.95 -2.24 11.18
CA THR A 175 -16.34 -2.84 12.48
C THR A 175 -17.57 -3.72 12.31
N ARG A 176 -18.62 -3.27 11.61
CA ARG A 176 -19.81 -4.07 11.34
C ARG A 176 -19.49 -5.35 10.56
N LEU A 177 -18.52 -5.30 9.65
CA LEU A 177 -18.06 -6.45 8.88
C LEU A 177 -17.03 -7.31 9.64
N ARG A 178 -16.70 -6.96 10.89
CA ARG A 178 -15.68 -7.63 11.73
C ARG A 178 -14.31 -7.71 11.07
N LEU A 179 -13.95 -6.72 10.26
CA LEU A 179 -12.65 -6.60 9.60
C LEU A 179 -11.64 -5.83 10.48
N VAL A 180 -12.12 -5.08 11.45
CA VAL A 180 -11.35 -4.39 12.50
C VAL A 180 -12.12 -4.48 13.82
N SER A 181 -11.40 -4.42 14.94
CA SER A 181 -11.91 -4.40 16.32
C SER A 181 -12.00 -2.96 16.85
#